data_01d6fe6dbb29045b15b140bd9f9b9338
#
_entry.id   01d6fe6dbb29045b15b140bd9f9b9338
#
_cell.length_a   1.000
_cell.length_b   1.000
_cell.length_c   1.000
_cell.angle_alpha   90.00
_cell.angle_beta   90.00
_cell.angle_gamma   90.00
#
_symmetry.space_group_name_H-M   'P 1'
#
loop_
_entity.id
_entity.type
_entity.pdbx_description
1 polymer ?
#
loop_
_entity_poly.entity_id
_entity_poly.type
_entity_poly.pdbx_seq_one_letter_code
_entity_poly.pdbx_strand_id
1 'polypeptide(L)'
;MTKIIQISDPHIVAEGKLAYGQVDTSSALKQCVAQINKILPDIGPVDMIIVTGDLTDFGTSDEYNLFREIIEELNIPYRAIPGNHDNKSVMQKCFEDTDWMPKIGPINWEIDFQDLKVIALDTSIIGTAHGNLETASLNFLRSALNSAKEKPVIVATHHPPVMTGIEKMDIQNLRDSDELKEILSTYKGELKLICGHIHRNIVTQFGNVICQIAPGVSHAVTIDLREGSPNCLTKEPGNFLLHEIRDGILTHQIPVDDYDGPYLFYPE
;
A
#
# COMPACT_ATOMS: atom_id res chain seq x y z
N MET A 1 -5.63 20.90 2.19
CA MET A 1 -6.26 19.54 2.16
C MET A 1 -5.24 18.59 1.61
N THR A 2 -4.80 17.67 2.45
CA THR A 2 -3.77 16.68 2.10
C THR A 2 -4.34 15.61 1.17
N LYS A 3 -3.56 15.26 0.14
CA LYS A 3 -3.86 14.20 -0.81
C LYS A 3 -2.71 13.20 -0.87
N ILE A 4 -3.05 11.93 -0.75
CA ILE A 4 -2.09 10.82 -0.77
C ILE A 4 -2.51 9.81 -1.81
N ILE A 5 -1.61 9.42 -2.70
CA ILE A 5 -1.81 8.28 -3.59
C ILE A 5 -1.27 7.03 -2.90
N GLN A 6 -2.08 5.97 -2.85
CA GLN A 6 -1.64 4.64 -2.44
C GLN A 6 -1.46 3.76 -3.67
N ILE A 7 -0.23 3.28 -3.85
CA ILE A 7 0.16 2.22 -4.79
C ILE A 7 0.44 0.97 -3.95
N SER A 8 0.09 -0.20 -4.45
CA SER A 8 0.34 -1.44 -3.73
C SER A 8 0.76 -2.57 -4.66
N ASP A 9 1.60 -3.44 -4.16
CA ASP A 9 1.93 -4.72 -4.77
C ASP A 9 2.44 -4.60 -6.23
N PRO A 10 3.43 -3.73 -6.50
CA PRO A 10 3.99 -3.61 -7.84
C PRO A 10 4.78 -4.86 -8.30
N HIS A 11 5.33 -5.66 -7.38
CA HIS A 11 6.04 -6.91 -7.67
C HIS A 11 7.05 -6.81 -8.82
N ILE A 12 7.88 -5.77 -8.79
CA ILE A 12 8.89 -5.56 -9.82
C ILE A 12 9.83 -6.77 -9.88
N VAL A 13 10.01 -7.30 -11.08
CA VAL A 13 11.00 -8.34 -11.40
C VAL A 13 12.13 -7.75 -12.23
N ALA A 14 13.24 -8.49 -12.36
CA ALA A 14 14.37 -8.07 -13.15
C ALA A 14 13.95 -7.68 -14.58
N GLU A 15 14.60 -6.69 -15.16
CA GLU A 15 14.27 -6.13 -16.48
C GLU A 15 14.10 -7.22 -17.55
N GLY A 16 13.03 -7.11 -18.33
CA GLY A 16 12.69 -8.08 -19.38
C GLY A 16 12.16 -9.42 -18.89
N LYS A 17 11.90 -9.57 -17.57
CA LYS A 17 11.26 -10.76 -17.00
C LYS A 17 9.77 -10.50 -16.77
N LEU A 18 9.03 -11.60 -16.59
CA LEU A 18 7.62 -11.57 -16.22
C LEU A 18 7.45 -12.19 -14.82
N ALA A 19 6.73 -11.51 -13.95
CA ALA A 19 6.32 -12.09 -12.67
C ALA A 19 5.41 -13.30 -12.94
N TYR A 20 5.66 -14.40 -12.23
CA TYR A 20 4.95 -15.68 -12.42
C TYR A 20 5.00 -16.21 -13.87
N GLY A 21 5.96 -15.74 -14.69
CA GLY A 21 6.05 -16.06 -16.12
C GLY A 21 4.92 -15.49 -16.99
N GLN A 22 4.10 -14.58 -16.49
CA GLN A 22 2.87 -14.12 -17.15
C GLN A 22 2.60 -12.62 -17.07
N VAL A 23 3.09 -11.90 -16.05
CA VAL A 23 2.73 -10.50 -15.77
C VAL A 23 3.94 -9.60 -15.98
N ASP A 24 3.82 -8.64 -16.88
CA ASP A 24 4.80 -7.56 -17.06
C ASP A 24 4.54 -6.45 -16.02
N THR A 25 5.10 -6.63 -14.84
CA THR A 25 4.90 -5.74 -13.71
C THR A 25 5.59 -4.40 -13.88
N SER A 26 6.72 -4.36 -14.60
CA SER A 26 7.43 -3.11 -14.89
C SER A 26 6.63 -2.22 -15.84
N SER A 27 6.04 -2.79 -16.89
CA SER A 27 5.16 -2.06 -17.80
C SER A 27 3.89 -1.57 -17.07
N ALA A 28 3.33 -2.39 -16.18
CA ALA A 28 2.17 -2.00 -15.39
C ALA A 28 2.46 -0.83 -14.44
N LEU A 29 3.61 -0.82 -13.76
CA LEU A 29 4.01 0.31 -12.91
C LEU A 29 4.29 1.57 -13.73
N LYS A 30 4.94 1.47 -14.90
CA LYS A 30 5.13 2.59 -15.84
C LYS A 30 3.79 3.16 -16.30
N GLN A 31 2.81 2.30 -16.60
CA GLN A 31 1.47 2.72 -16.97
C GLN A 31 0.74 3.41 -15.80
N CYS A 32 0.91 2.91 -14.57
CA CYS A 32 0.40 3.55 -13.36
C CYS A 32 0.98 4.96 -13.20
N VAL A 33 2.28 5.12 -13.35
CA VAL A 33 2.98 6.42 -13.31
C VAL A 33 2.46 7.36 -14.40
N ALA A 34 2.30 6.87 -15.63
CA ALA A 34 1.74 7.66 -16.73
C ALA A 34 0.30 8.11 -16.44
N GLN A 35 -0.55 7.22 -15.90
CA GLN A 35 -1.92 7.54 -15.54
C GLN A 35 -2.00 8.56 -14.40
N ILE A 36 -1.15 8.44 -13.38
CA ILE A 36 -1.07 9.45 -12.31
C ILE A 36 -0.69 10.81 -12.90
N ASN A 37 0.37 10.89 -13.72
CA ASN A 37 0.79 12.12 -14.36
C ASN A 37 -0.32 12.74 -15.24
N LYS A 38 -1.11 11.91 -15.93
CA LYS A 38 -2.24 12.32 -16.76
C LYS A 38 -3.34 13.02 -15.97
N ILE A 39 -3.64 12.53 -14.76
CA ILE A 39 -4.74 13.07 -13.94
C ILE A 39 -4.32 14.18 -12.96
N LEU A 40 -3.00 14.36 -12.72
CA LEU A 40 -2.53 15.40 -11.79
C LEU A 40 -3.11 16.79 -12.05
N PRO A 41 -3.27 17.28 -13.31
CA PRO A 41 -3.89 18.56 -13.58
C PRO A 41 -5.33 18.69 -13.07
N ASP A 42 -6.07 17.59 -13.07
CA ASP A 42 -7.50 17.56 -12.70
C ASP A 42 -7.70 17.39 -11.19
N ILE A 43 -6.83 16.62 -10.53
CA ILE A 43 -6.93 16.37 -9.09
C ILE A 43 -6.16 17.40 -8.22
N GLY A 44 -5.29 18.18 -8.85
CA GLY A 44 -4.44 19.17 -8.17
C GLY A 44 -3.24 18.51 -7.47
N PRO A 45 -2.47 19.27 -6.65
CA PRO A 45 -1.26 18.76 -6.05
C PRO A 45 -1.53 17.55 -5.14
N VAL A 46 -0.66 16.55 -5.26
CA VAL A 46 -0.58 15.37 -4.39
C VAL A 46 0.63 15.54 -3.48
N ASP A 47 0.43 15.39 -2.18
CA ASP A 47 1.47 15.66 -1.19
C ASP A 47 2.46 14.50 -1.03
N MET A 48 2.00 13.26 -1.25
CA MET A 48 2.83 12.08 -1.09
C MET A 48 2.25 10.86 -1.81
N ILE A 49 3.13 9.93 -2.18
CA ILE A 49 2.76 8.56 -2.57
C ILE A 49 3.16 7.63 -1.42
N ILE A 50 2.27 6.73 -1.04
CA ILE A 50 2.59 5.60 -0.17
C ILE A 50 2.56 4.31 -0.97
N VAL A 51 3.62 3.49 -0.83
CA VAL A 51 3.66 2.14 -1.41
C VAL A 51 3.52 1.14 -0.28
N THR A 52 2.41 0.39 -0.30
CA THR A 52 2.01 -0.49 0.81
C THR A 52 2.53 -1.92 0.67
N GLY A 53 3.81 -2.05 0.27
CA GLY A 53 4.57 -3.30 0.28
C GLY A 53 4.60 -4.05 -1.04
N ASP A 54 5.35 -5.14 -1.04
CA ASP A 54 5.66 -5.97 -2.20
C ASP A 54 6.15 -5.16 -3.40
N LEU A 55 7.15 -4.29 -3.13
CA LEU A 55 7.77 -3.44 -4.15
C LEU A 55 8.40 -4.29 -5.26
N THR A 56 9.00 -5.40 -4.85
CA THR A 56 9.73 -6.35 -5.68
C THR A 56 9.20 -7.76 -5.49
N ASP A 57 9.45 -8.67 -6.44
CA ASP A 57 8.99 -10.06 -6.33
C ASP A 57 10.01 -10.97 -5.62
N PHE A 58 11.31 -10.63 -5.70
CA PHE A 58 12.40 -11.43 -5.11
C PHE A 58 13.32 -10.65 -4.15
N GLY A 59 13.09 -9.38 -3.92
CA GLY A 59 13.86 -8.55 -2.99
C GLY A 59 15.30 -8.31 -3.42
N THR A 60 15.60 -8.30 -4.71
CA THR A 60 16.95 -8.05 -5.23
C THR A 60 17.24 -6.57 -5.42
N SER A 61 18.53 -6.18 -5.37
CA SER A 61 18.93 -4.78 -5.58
C SER A 61 18.54 -4.26 -6.97
N ASP A 62 18.62 -5.11 -8.00
CA ASP A 62 18.27 -4.70 -9.36
C ASP A 62 16.77 -4.39 -9.49
N GLU A 63 15.92 -5.16 -8.81
CA GLU A 63 14.48 -4.93 -8.78
C GLU A 63 14.14 -3.64 -8.02
N TYR A 64 14.75 -3.37 -6.88
CA TYR A 64 14.57 -2.10 -6.16
C TYR A 64 15.07 -0.90 -6.98
N ASN A 65 16.18 -1.02 -7.67
CA ASN A 65 16.70 0.05 -8.52
C ASN A 65 15.73 0.33 -9.68
N LEU A 66 15.19 -0.72 -10.32
CA LEU A 66 14.19 -0.56 -11.39
C LEU A 66 12.88 0.04 -10.85
N PHE A 67 12.44 -0.38 -9.65
CA PHE A 67 11.30 0.26 -8.99
C PHE A 67 11.53 1.76 -8.77
N ARG A 68 12.70 2.13 -8.23
CA ARG A 68 13.07 3.54 -8.00
C ARG A 68 13.08 4.32 -9.30
N GLU A 69 13.71 3.81 -10.33
CA GLU A 69 13.77 4.45 -11.65
C GLU A 69 12.37 4.81 -12.16
N ILE A 70 11.42 3.89 -12.04
CA ILE A 70 10.06 4.09 -12.55
C ILE A 70 9.27 5.05 -11.66
N ILE A 71 9.28 4.88 -10.33
CA ILE A 71 8.44 5.67 -9.44
C ILE A 71 8.91 7.14 -9.33
N GLU A 72 10.21 7.38 -9.46
CA GLU A 72 10.80 8.71 -9.37
C GLU A 72 10.45 9.61 -10.58
N GLU A 73 9.91 9.05 -11.68
CA GLU A 73 9.36 9.83 -12.79
C GLU A 73 8.13 10.69 -12.38
N LEU A 74 7.48 10.38 -11.25
CA LEU A 74 6.33 11.15 -10.76
C LEU A 74 6.70 12.50 -10.17
N ASN A 75 7.95 12.73 -9.77
CA ASN A 75 8.38 13.96 -9.06
C ASN A 75 7.51 14.29 -7.83
N ILE A 76 6.87 13.30 -7.24
CA ILE A 76 6.09 13.40 -6.00
C ILE A 76 6.86 12.64 -4.92
N PRO A 77 7.02 13.19 -3.71
CA PRO A 77 7.66 12.47 -2.62
C PRO A 77 6.97 11.14 -2.37
N TYR A 78 7.74 10.07 -2.22
CA TYR A 78 7.18 8.77 -1.88
C TYR A 78 7.85 8.16 -0.67
N ARG A 79 7.12 7.28 0.03
CA ARG A 79 7.61 6.43 1.09
C ARG A 79 6.99 5.04 0.93
N ALA A 80 7.71 4.01 1.37
CA ALA A 80 7.26 2.64 1.25
C ALA A 80 7.43 1.88 2.56
N ILE A 81 6.67 0.81 2.71
CA ILE A 81 6.89 -0.25 3.69
C ILE A 81 7.16 -1.57 2.96
N PRO A 82 7.88 -2.51 3.55
CA PRO A 82 8.08 -3.81 2.93
C PRO A 82 6.82 -4.68 3.01
N GLY A 83 6.64 -5.54 1.99
CA GLY A 83 5.76 -6.69 2.05
C GLY A 83 6.52 -8.00 2.28
N ASN A 84 5.86 -9.13 2.07
CA ASN A 84 6.48 -10.44 2.29
C ASN A 84 7.42 -10.87 1.15
N HIS A 85 7.31 -10.29 -0.03
CA HIS A 85 8.24 -10.50 -1.15
C HIS A 85 9.51 -9.65 -1.03
N ASP A 86 9.48 -8.59 -0.24
CA ASP A 86 10.59 -7.69 -0.06
C ASP A 86 11.68 -8.26 0.87
N ASN A 87 12.94 -7.96 0.55
CA ASN A 87 14.08 -8.24 1.42
C ASN A 87 14.44 -6.99 2.22
N LYS A 88 14.10 -6.97 3.50
CA LYS A 88 14.29 -5.82 4.39
C LYS A 88 15.72 -5.27 4.36
N SER A 89 16.75 -6.13 4.43
CA SER A 89 18.14 -5.67 4.47
C SER A 89 18.61 -5.10 3.13
N VAL A 90 18.14 -5.65 2.02
CA VAL A 90 18.42 -5.10 0.68
C VAL A 90 17.67 -3.79 0.47
N MET A 91 16.39 -3.74 0.85
CA MET A 91 15.59 -2.52 0.81
C MET A 91 16.24 -1.39 1.61
N GLN A 92 16.65 -1.65 2.86
CA GLN A 92 17.34 -0.67 3.69
C GLN A 92 18.60 -0.11 3.01
N LYS A 93 19.35 -0.94 2.30
CA LYS A 93 20.54 -0.50 1.57
C LYS A 93 20.19 0.29 0.31
N CYS A 94 19.19 -0.15 -0.46
CA CYS A 94 18.79 0.51 -1.70
C CYS A 94 18.14 1.89 -1.48
N PHE A 95 17.60 2.14 -0.27
CA PHE A 95 16.95 3.39 0.11
C PHE A 95 17.67 4.14 1.24
N GLU A 96 18.95 3.82 1.51
CA GLU A 96 19.72 4.43 2.60
C GLU A 96 19.94 5.95 2.48
N ASP A 97 19.75 6.48 1.28
CA ASP A 97 19.81 7.90 0.95
C ASP A 97 18.52 8.68 1.26
N THR A 98 17.44 7.98 1.65
CA THR A 98 16.16 8.60 1.97
C THR A 98 16.03 8.92 3.47
N ASP A 99 15.22 9.92 3.80
CA ASP A 99 15.00 10.39 5.18
C ASP A 99 14.08 9.46 6.00
N TRP A 100 13.35 8.57 5.35
CA TRP A 100 12.37 7.67 5.96
C TRP A 100 12.88 6.24 6.18
N MET A 101 14.03 5.89 5.62
CA MET A 101 14.60 4.55 5.77
C MET A 101 15.40 4.42 7.08
N PRO A 102 14.98 3.58 8.03
CA PRO A 102 15.76 3.33 9.24
C PRO A 102 17.02 2.51 8.92
N LYS A 103 18.11 2.80 9.59
CA LYS A 103 19.36 2.06 9.42
C LYS A 103 19.29 0.61 9.91
N ILE A 104 18.48 0.34 10.89
CA ILE A 104 18.28 -0.98 11.54
C ILE A 104 16.85 -1.10 12.06
N GLY A 105 16.39 -2.33 12.23
CA GLY A 105 15.08 -2.63 12.80
C GLY A 105 13.96 -2.60 11.75
N PRO A 106 12.70 -2.58 12.21
CA PRO A 106 11.54 -2.53 11.33
C PRO A 106 11.48 -1.22 10.55
N ILE A 107 11.03 -1.29 9.31
CA ILE A 107 10.88 -0.11 8.43
C ILE A 107 9.55 0.58 8.76
N ASN A 108 9.52 1.21 9.93
CA ASN A 108 8.42 2.06 10.37
C ASN A 108 8.75 3.52 10.13
N TRP A 109 7.75 4.31 9.73
CA TRP A 109 7.91 5.75 9.58
C TRP A 109 6.60 6.47 9.82
N GLU A 110 6.66 7.75 10.10
CA GLU A 110 5.51 8.64 10.19
C GLU A 110 5.78 9.93 9.44
N ILE A 111 4.70 10.59 9.03
CA ILE A 111 4.73 11.94 8.48
C ILE A 111 3.52 12.71 8.99
N ASP A 112 3.73 13.96 9.36
CA ASP A 112 2.72 14.83 9.94
C ASP A 112 2.42 16.00 9.00
N PHE A 113 1.27 15.91 8.29
CA PHE A 113 0.74 17.01 7.52
C PHE A 113 -0.12 17.93 8.41
N GLN A 114 -0.54 19.07 7.89
CA GLN A 114 -1.34 20.01 8.65
C GLN A 114 -2.65 19.40 9.14
N ASP A 115 -3.34 18.63 8.30
CA ASP A 115 -4.69 18.08 8.49
C ASP A 115 -4.76 16.54 8.48
N LEU A 116 -3.62 15.85 8.36
CA LEU A 116 -3.50 14.40 8.35
C LEU A 116 -2.19 13.95 8.98
N LYS A 117 -2.20 12.84 9.67
CA LYS A 117 -0.98 12.10 10.01
C LYS A 117 -0.99 10.72 9.35
N VAL A 118 0.14 10.33 8.77
CA VAL A 118 0.34 8.99 8.22
C VAL A 118 1.34 8.25 9.09
N ILE A 119 1.00 7.03 9.47
CA ILE A 119 1.83 6.12 10.28
C ILE A 119 1.94 4.81 9.52
N ALA A 120 3.14 4.40 9.18
CA ALA A 120 3.39 3.19 8.42
C ALA A 120 4.19 2.18 9.25
N LEU A 121 3.76 0.93 9.21
CA LEU A 121 4.29 -0.15 10.04
C LEU A 121 4.78 -1.31 9.17
N ASP A 122 5.99 -1.74 9.42
CA ASP A 122 6.56 -2.96 8.86
C ASP A 122 5.94 -4.19 9.53
N THR A 123 5.24 -4.98 8.75
CA THR A 123 4.64 -6.25 9.17
C THR A 123 5.38 -7.46 8.60
N SER A 124 6.45 -7.24 7.83
CA SER A 124 7.17 -8.32 7.17
C SER A 124 8.00 -9.16 8.14
N ILE A 125 7.99 -10.47 7.93
CA ILE A 125 8.83 -11.43 8.64
C ILE A 125 9.68 -12.17 7.61
N ILE A 126 10.97 -12.19 7.79
CA ILE A 126 11.90 -12.84 6.86
C ILE A 126 11.53 -14.31 6.67
N GLY A 127 11.34 -14.69 5.41
CA GLY A 127 11.08 -16.09 5.02
C GLY A 127 9.67 -16.61 5.29
N THR A 128 8.72 -15.72 5.59
CA THR A 128 7.31 -16.11 5.74
C THR A 128 6.41 -15.25 4.85
N ALA A 129 5.27 -15.79 4.43
CA ALA A 129 4.28 -15.07 3.65
C ALA A 129 3.24 -14.34 4.53
N HIS A 130 3.20 -14.63 5.83
CA HIS A 130 2.30 -13.95 6.77
C HIS A 130 3.02 -12.83 7.50
N GLY A 131 2.25 -11.82 7.89
CA GLY A 131 2.75 -10.71 8.68
C GLY A 131 2.67 -10.92 10.19
N ASN A 132 3.46 -10.14 10.93
CA ASN A 132 3.34 -9.92 12.36
C ASN A 132 3.88 -8.53 12.72
N LEU A 133 3.45 -7.96 13.83
CA LEU A 133 3.97 -6.71 14.36
C LEU A 133 4.91 -6.98 15.54
N GLU A 134 6.16 -6.57 15.39
CA GLU A 134 7.10 -6.59 16.51
C GLU A 134 6.68 -5.60 17.60
N THR A 135 7.05 -5.87 18.84
CA THR A 135 6.81 -4.95 19.97
C THR A 135 7.33 -3.53 19.69
N ALA A 136 8.44 -3.41 18.96
CA ALA A 136 8.98 -2.13 18.55
C ALA A 136 8.01 -1.34 17.66
N SER A 137 7.36 -2.00 16.70
CA SER A 137 6.37 -1.39 15.80
C SER A 137 5.10 -0.99 16.56
N LEU A 138 4.63 -1.81 17.49
CA LEU A 138 3.47 -1.49 18.32
C LEU A 138 3.74 -0.28 19.24
N ASN A 139 4.94 -0.20 19.83
CA ASN A 139 5.35 0.96 20.63
C ASN A 139 5.50 2.23 19.80
N PHE A 140 6.05 2.09 18.58
CA PHE A 140 6.11 3.19 17.63
C PHE A 140 4.69 3.71 17.30
N LEU A 141 3.74 2.82 17.01
CA LEU A 141 2.34 3.18 16.74
C LEU A 141 1.71 3.93 17.91
N ARG A 142 1.87 3.44 19.14
CA ARG A 142 1.34 4.12 20.34
C ARG A 142 1.88 5.55 20.47
N SER A 143 3.19 5.71 20.28
CA SER A 143 3.83 7.02 20.35
C SER A 143 3.31 7.96 19.27
N ALA A 144 3.21 7.47 18.03
CA ALA A 144 2.75 8.22 16.89
C ALA A 144 1.28 8.66 17.01
N LEU A 145 0.40 7.77 17.49
CA LEU A 145 -1.01 8.11 17.76
C LEU A 145 -1.15 9.14 18.88
N ASN A 146 -0.39 9.00 19.96
CA ASN A 146 -0.40 9.98 21.06
C ASN A 146 0.02 11.38 20.57
N SER A 147 1.00 11.47 19.66
CA SER A 147 1.45 12.75 19.10
C SER A 147 0.46 13.34 18.09
N ALA A 148 -0.36 12.52 17.47
CA ALA A 148 -1.39 12.96 16.50
C ALA A 148 -2.55 13.72 17.19
N LYS A 149 -2.71 13.57 18.51
CA LYS A 149 -3.84 14.11 19.28
C LYS A 149 -5.17 13.55 18.72
N GLU A 150 -5.99 14.37 18.08
CA GLU A 150 -7.27 13.96 17.46
C GLU A 150 -7.31 14.22 15.95
N LYS A 151 -6.15 14.55 15.34
CA LYS A 151 -6.03 14.73 13.89
C LYS A 151 -6.41 13.44 13.15
N PRO A 152 -7.04 13.50 11.98
CA PRO A 152 -7.22 12.33 11.14
C PRO A 152 -5.91 11.56 10.93
N VAL A 153 -5.97 10.23 11.01
CA VAL A 153 -4.80 9.35 10.89
C VAL A 153 -5.06 8.27 9.86
N ILE A 154 -4.10 8.08 8.96
CA ILE A 154 -3.99 6.87 8.16
C ILE A 154 -2.89 6.00 8.76
N VAL A 155 -3.23 4.77 9.15
CA VAL A 155 -2.25 3.73 9.52
C VAL A 155 -2.10 2.80 8.33
N ALA A 156 -0.86 2.54 7.92
CA ALA A 156 -0.56 1.67 6.79
C ALA A 156 0.20 0.42 7.25
N THR A 157 -0.24 -0.74 6.78
CA THR A 157 0.46 -2.03 6.91
C THR A 157 0.45 -2.73 5.56
N HIS A 158 1.36 -3.68 5.32
CA HIS A 158 1.23 -4.51 4.12
C HIS A 158 0.16 -5.58 4.33
N HIS A 159 0.33 -6.43 5.33
CA HIS A 159 -0.60 -7.52 5.62
C HIS A 159 -1.87 -7.00 6.31
N PRO A 160 -3.07 -7.32 5.77
CA PRO A 160 -4.33 -6.94 6.41
C PRO A 160 -4.61 -7.80 7.64
N PRO A 161 -5.21 -7.23 8.71
CA PRO A 161 -5.57 -7.98 9.92
C PRO A 161 -7.00 -8.56 9.87
N VAL A 162 -7.55 -8.73 8.68
CA VAL A 162 -8.95 -9.11 8.46
C VAL A 162 -9.06 -10.31 7.51
N MET A 163 -10.10 -11.10 7.68
CA MET A 163 -10.41 -12.20 6.77
C MET A 163 -11.12 -11.66 5.53
N THR A 164 -10.68 -12.09 4.36
CA THR A 164 -11.21 -11.69 3.06
C THR A 164 -12.15 -12.72 2.45
N GLY A 165 -12.11 -13.94 2.96
CA GLY A 165 -12.79 -15.10 2.42
C GLY A 165 -12.00 -15.85 1.34
N ILE A 166 -10.84 -15.31 0.91
CA ILE A 166 -9.91 -16.00 0.02
C ILE A 166 -8.99 -16.86 0.89
N GLU A 167 -9.36 -18.11 1.11
CA GLU A 167 -8.75 -19.01 2.11
C GLU A 167 -7.21 -19.02 2.07
N LYS A 168 -6.62 -19.12 0.88
CA LYS A 168 -5.17 -19.19 0.71
C LYS A 168 -4.44 -17.88 1.03
N MET A 169 -5.14 -16.76 0.95
CA MET A 169 -4.60 -15.46 1.35
C MET A 169 -4.84 -15.21 2.84
N ASP A 170 -5.99 -15.60 3.37
CA ASP A 170 -6.34 -15.39 4.77
C ASP A 170 -5.37 -16.05 5.75
N ILE A 171 -4.76 -17.18 5.38
CA ILE A 171 -3.71 -17.83 6.19
C ILE A 171 -2.36 -17.09 6.16
N GLN A 172 -2.21 -16.12 5.25
CA GLN A 172 -1.01 -15.29 5.05
C GLN A 172 -1.19 -13.85 5.54
N ASN A 173 -2.33 -13.52 6.12
CA ASN A 173 -2.64 -12.19 6.66
C ASN A 173 -1.80 -11.87 7.93
N LEU A 174 -2.03 -10.69 8.50
CA LEU A 174 -1.41 -10.27 9.75
C LEU A 174 -1.86 -11.17 10.91
N ARG A 175 -0.91 -11.82 11.57
CA ARG A 175 -1.16 -12.66 12.75
C ARG A 175 -1.09 -11.79 14.02
N ASP A 176 -1.67 -12.32 15.11
CA ASP A 176 -1.61 -11.70 16.46
C ASP A 176 -2.02 -10.22 16.44
N SER A 177 -3.07 -9.90 15.68
CA SER A 177 -3.54 -8.54 15.42
C SER A 177 -4.40 -7.95 16.54
N ASP A 178 -4.68 -8.68 17.63
CA ASP A 178 -5.54 -8.21 18.74
C ASP A 178 -4.95 -6.98 19.43
N GLU A 179 -3.63 -6.95 19.65
CA GLU A 179 -2.96 -5.79 20.24
C GLU A 179 -3.02 -4.56 19.32
N LEU A 180 -2.88 -4.74 18.00
CA LEU A 180 -3.10 -3.69 17.01
C LEU A 180 -4.53 -3.14 17.14
N LYS A 181 -5.53 -4.03 17.17
CA LYS A 181 -6.94 -3.67 17.28
C LYS A 181 -7.22 -2.87 18.56
N GLU A 182 -6.64 -3.30 19.69
CA GLU A 182 -6.76 -2.61 20.97
C GLU A 182 -6.17 -1.20 20.88
N ILE A 183 -4.94 -1.05 20.35
CA ILE A 183 -4.28 0.26 20.19
C ILE A 183 -5.13 1.19 19.32
N LEU A 184 -5.55 0.74 18.14
CA LEU A 184 -6.34 1.55 17.22
C LEU A 184 -7.67 1.98 17.84
N SER A 185 -8.31 1.11 18.64
CA SER A 185 -9.59 1.40 19.30
C SER A 185 -9.53 2.51 20.34
N THR A 186 -8.36 2.81 20.88
CA THR A 186 -8.16 3.86 21.87
C THR A 186 -8.08 5.26 21.27
N TYR A 187 -7.80 5.36 19.96
CA TYR A 187 -7.69 6.64 19.27
C TYR A 187 -9.05 7.32 19.16
N LYS A 188 -9.09 8.65 19.42
CA LYS A 188 -10.35 9.41 19.47
C LYS A 188 -10.66 10.18 18.20
N GLY A 189 -9.63 10.45 17.39
CA GLY A 189 -9.80 11.08 16.07
C GLY A 189 -10.27 10.08 15.02
N GLU A 190 -10.49 10.55 13.82
CA GLU A 190 -10.76 9.69 12.68
C GLU A 190 -9.52 8.86 12.35
N LEU A 191 -9.71 7.54 12.16
CA LEU A 191 -8.63 6.62 11.82
C LEU A 191 -9.06 5.68 10.71
N LYS A 192 -8.18 5.52 9.72
CA LYS A 192 -8.31 4.55 8.64
C LYS A 192 -7.08 3.66 8.59
N LEU A 193 -7.29 2.35 8.50
CA LEU A 193 -6.25 1.38 8.23
C LEU A 193 -6.22 1.07 6.74
N ILE A 194 -5.06 1.20 6.11
CA ILE A 194 -4.85 0.85 4.69
C ILE A 194 -3.83 -0.29 4.58
N CYS A 195 -4.08 -1.21 3.65
CA CYS A 195 -3.25 -2.41 3.47
C CYS A 195 -3.00 -2.71 1.99
N GLY A 196 -2.10 -3.68 1.72
CA GLY A 196 -1.85 -4.29 0.43
C GLY A 196 -2.11 -5.81 0.45
N HIS A 197 -1.22 -6.59 -0.13
CA HIS A 197 -1.10 -8.06 -0.04
C HIS A 197 -2.15 -8.87 -0.83
N ILE A 198 -3.39 -8.42 -0.89
CA ILE A 198 -4.48 -9.17 -1.54
C ILE A 198 -4.69 -8.74 -3.00
N HIS A 199 -4.06 -7.65 -3.42
CA HIS A 199 -4.18 -7.04 -4.76
C HIS A 199 -5.63 -6.77 -5.19
N ARG A 200 -6.55 -6.59 -4.23
CA ARG A 200 -7.97 -6.31 -4.47
C ARG A 200 -8.46 -5.18 -3.58
N ASN A 201 -9.34 -4.33 -4.13
CA ASN A 201 -9.99 -3.34 -3.28
C ASN A 201 -11.05 -4.02 -2.42
N ILE A 202 -10.76 -4.15 -1.13
CA ILE A 202 -11.67 -4.73 -0.14
C ILE A 202 -11.83 -3.69 0.99
N VAL A 203 -13.07 -3.39 1.33
CA VAL A 203 -13.39 -2.49 2.44
C VAL A 203 -14.18 -3.25 3.49
N THR A 204 -13.71 -3.22 4.72
CA THR A 204 -14.35 -3.87 5.86
C THR A 204 -14.05 -3.12 7.15
N GLN A 205 -14.54 -3.62 8.28
CA GLN A 205 -14.22 -3.09 9.61
C GLN A 205 -13.21 -3.99 10.32
N PHE A 206 -12.23 -3.34 10.97
CA PHE A 206 -11.34 -3.94 11.92
C PHE A 206 -11.55 -3.26 13.29
N GLY A 207 -12.35 -3.89 14.15
CA GLY A 207 -12.83 -3.24 15.37
C GLY A 207 -13.78 -2.08 15.04
N ASN A 208 -13.40 -0.88 15.46
CA ASN A 208 -14.12 0.37 15.17
C ASN A 208 -13.50 1.18 14.01
N VAL A 209 -12.50 0.63 13.33
CA VAL A 209 -11.74 1.30 12.27
C VAL A 209 -12.11 0.73 10.91
N ILE A 210 -12.25 1.59 9.90
CA ILE A 210 -12.36 1.14 8.52
C ILE A 210 -11.00 0.62 8.06
N CYS A 211 -10.97 -0.63 7.60
CA CYS A 211 -9.82 -1.24 6.95
C CYS A 211 -10.09 -1.31 5.45
N GLN A 212 -9.19 -0.75 4.65
CA GLN A 212 -9.24 -0.83 3.20
C GLN A 212 -7.96 -1.46 2.68
N ILE A 213 -8.10 -2.55 1.92
CA ILE A 213 -7.02 -3.21 1.20
C ILE A 213 -6.97 -2.62 -0.20
N ALA A 214 -5.80 -2.23 -0.66
CA ALA A 214 -5.62 -1.66 -1.99
C ALA A 214 -5.62 -2.74 -3.08
N PRO A 215 -6.07 -2.40 -4.28
CA PRO A 215 -5.83 -3.24 -5.46
C PRO A 215 -4.35 -3.20 -5.85
N GLY A 216 -3.87 -4.26 -6.50
CA GLY A 216 -2.56 -4.27 -7.14
C GLY A 216 -2.56 -3.43 -8.42
N VAL A 217 -1.38 -2.97 -8.84
CA VAL A 217 -1.24 -2.16 -10.07
C VAL A 217 -1.12 -3.00 -11.34
N SER A 218 -0.91 -4.30 -11.22
CA SER A 218 -0.61 -5.17 -12.38
C SER A 218 -1.53 -6.39 -12.51
N HIS A 219 -2.00 -6.94 -11.42
CA HIS A 219 -2.83 -8.15 -11.37
C HIS A 219 -3.55 -8.23 -10.02
N ALA A 220 -4.53 -9.12 -9.93
CA ALA A 220 -5.26 -9.38 -8.70
C ALA A 220 -5.11 -10.85 -8.27
N VAL A 221 -5.21 -11.13 -6.98
CA VAL A 221 -5.50 -12.50 -6.50
C VAL A 221 -6.90 -12.86 -6.97
N THR A 222 -7.07 -14.03 -7.57
CA THR A 222 -8.38 -14.48 -8.07
C THR A 222 -9.40 -14.53 -6.93
N ILE A 223 -10.56 -13.91 -7.11
CA ILE A 223 -11.67 -14.02 -6.17
C ILE A 223 -12.31 -15.40 -6.29
N ASP A 224 -11.89 -16.32 -5.42
CA ASP A 224 -12.48 -17.64 -5.31
C ASP A 224 -12.73 -17.95 -3.82
N LEU A 225 -14.00 -17.94 -3.43
CA LEU A 225 -14.44 -18.09 -2.04
C LEU A 225 -14.83 -19.52 -1.69
N ARG A 226 -14.56 -20.47 -2.59
CA ARG A 226 -14.85 -21.90 -2.34
C ARG A 226 -13.77 -22.49 -1.44
N GLU A 227 -14.18 -23.33 -0.50
CA GLU A 227 -13.28 -24.11 0.35
C GLU A 227 -12.30 -24.95 -0.49
N GLY A 228 -11.01 -24.91 -0.12
CA GLY A 228 -9.96 -25.64 -0.82
C GLY A 228 -9.60 -25.11 -2.22
N SER A 229 -10.08 -23.91 -2.61
CA SER A 229 -9.74 -23.31 -3.89
C SER A 229 -8.22 -23.10 -4.03
N PRO A 230 -7.65 -23.20 -5.26
CA PRO A 230 -6.25 -22.94 -5.48
C PRO A 230 -5.92 -21.45 -5.32
N ASN A 231 -4.70 -21.14 -4.93
CA ASN A 231 -4.19 -19.76 -4.98
C ASN A 231 -3.84 -19.41 -6.42
N CYS A 232 -4.60 -18.50 -7.02
CA CYS A 232 -4.46 -18.10 -8.42
C CYS A 232 -4.41 -16.58 -8.55
N LEU A 233 -3.77 -16.11 -9.61
CA LEU A 233 -3.85 -14.72 -10.04
C LEU A 233 -4.78 -14.56 -11.25
N THR A 234 -5.36 -13.37 -11.36
CA THR A 234 -6.17 -12.94 -12.52
C THR A 234 -5.60 -11.62 -13.04
N LYS A 235 -5.46 -11.50 -14.35
CA LYS A 235 -5.02 -10.25 -15.00
C LYS A 235 -6.17 -9.26 -15.10
N GLU A 236 -6.75 -8.92 -13.96
CA GLU A 236 -7.70 -7.82 -13.86
C GLU A 236 -6.95 -6.49 -14.05
N PRO A 237 -7.63 -5.45 -14.58
CA PRO A 237 -7.01 -4.12 -14.69
C PRO A 237 -6.47 -3.63 -13.35
N GLY A 238 -5.23 -3.14 -13.36
CA GLY A 238 -4.60 -2.57 -12.19
C GLY A 238 -5.31 -1.28 -11.74
N ASN A 239 -5.18 -0.97 -10.47
CA ASN A 239 -5.74 0.27 -9.90
C ASN A 239 -4.81 0.82 -8.83
N PHE A 240 -4.98 2.12 -8.52
CA PHE A 240 -4.42 2.76 -7.35
C PHE A 240 -5.51 3.55 -6.61
N LEU A 241 -5.21 3.98 -5.38
CA LEU A 241 -6.16 4.73 -4.58
C LEU A 241 -5.65 6.17 -4.36
N LEU A 242 -6.57 7.12 -4.40
CA LEU A 242 -6.35 8.51 -3.99
C LEU A 242 -7.13 8.76 -2.70
N HIS A 243 -6.42 9.05 -1.61
CA HIS A 243 -6.98 9.47 -0.34
C HIS A 243 -6.91 10.99 -0.23
N GLU A 244 -8.01 11.62 0.10
CA GLU A 244 -8.12 13.07 0.28
C GLU A 244 -8.79 13.39 1.61
N ILE A 245 -8.28 14.41 2.31
CA ILE A 245 -8.90 14.89 3.54
C ILE A 245 -9.92 15.98 3.17
N ARG A 246 -11.18 15.72 3.48
CA ARG A 246 -12.30 16.69 3.35
C ARG A 246 -13.08 16.74 4.68
N ASP A 247 -14.34 16.34 4.68
CA ASP A 247 -15.15 16.14 5.89
C ASP A 247 -14.89 14.76 6.52
N GLY A 248 -13.74 14.17 6.24
CA GLY A 248 -13.26 12.85 6.60
C GLY A 248 -12.23 12.35 5.57
N ILE A 249 -11.77 11.11 5.73
CA ILE A 249 -10.82 10.46 4.81
C ILE A 249 -11.60 9.87 3.63
N LEU A 250 -11.72 10.64 2.56
CA LEU A 250 -12.33 10.22 1.30
C LEU A 250 -11.33 9.39 0.47
N THR A 251 -11.81 8.35 -0.22
CA THR A 251 -10.96 7.53 -1.10
C THR A 251 -11.61 7.31 -2.45
N HIS A 252 -10.85 7.59 -3.51
CA HIS A 252 -11.19 7.26 -4.88
C HIS A 252 -10.33 6.08 -5.35
N GLN A 253 -10.93 5.13 -6.06
CA GLN A 253 -10.20 4.13 -6.82
C GLN A 253 -10.07 4.59 -8.27
N ILE A 254 -8.86 4.51 -8.81
CA ILE A 254 -8.55 4.99 -10.16
C ILE A 254 -7.89 3.85 -10.93
N PRO A 255 -8.41 3.47 -12.11
CA PRO A 255 -7.81 2.44 -12.94
C PRO A 255 -6.49 2.92 -13.53
N VAL A 256 -5.56 1.98 -13.69
CA VAL A 256 -4.25 2.20 -14.32
C VAL A 256 -4.36 2.27 -15.84
N ASP A 257 -5.29 1.50 -16.41
CA ASP A 257 -5.48 1.43 -17.86
C ASP A 257 -6.03 2.74 -18.44
N ASP A 258 -5.70 2.99 -19.71
CA ASP A 258 -6.29 4.10 -20.46
C ASP A 258 -7.78 3.89 -20.69
N TYR A 259 -8.52 4.98 -20.59
CA TYR A 259 -9.95 5.04 -20.89
C TYR A 259 -10.31 6.37 -21.54
N ASP A 260 -11.38 6.36 -22.32
CA ASP A 260 -11.87 7.55 -23.02
C ASP A 260 -12.57 8.53 -22.09
N GLY A 261 -12.50 9.82 -22.43
CA GLY A 261 -13.15 10.92 -21.69
C GLY A 261 -12.19 12.06 -21.35
N PRO A 262 -12.68 13.10 -20.68
CA PRO A 262 -14.04 13.26 -20.17
C PRO A 262 -15.07 13.64 -21.25
N TYR A 263 -16.30 13.15 -21.09
CA TYR A 263 -17.46 13.56 -21.91
C TYR A 263 -18.47 14.31 -21.04
N LEU A 264 -19.08 15.36 -21.59
CA LEU A 264 -20.16 16.07 -20.91
C LEU A 264 -21.39 15.17 -20.79
N PHE A 265 -21.97 15.06 -19.60
CA PHE A 265 -23.25 14.36 -19.43
C PHE A 265 -24.39 15.02 -20.25
N TYR A 266 -24.31 16.35 -20.36
CA TYR A 266 -25.25 17.18 -21.09
C TYR A 266 -24.44 18.07 -22.03
N PRO A 267 -24.20 17.63 -23.29
CA PRO A 267 -23.54 18.47 -24.28
C PRO A 267 -24.35 19.73 -24.55
N GLU A 268 -23.71 20.90 -24.59
CA GLU A 268 -24.31 22.18 -24.94
C GLU A 268 -24.77 22.22 -26.38
#